data_6ba918391d3d364124e9e57ff704eaf7
#
_entry.id   6ba918391d3d364124e9e57ff704eaf7
#
_cell.length_a   1.000
_cell.length_b   1.000
_cell.length_c   1.000
_cell.angle_alpha   90.00
_cell.angle_beta   90.00
_cell.angle_gamma   90.00
#
_symmetry.space_group_name_H-M   'P 1'
#
loop_
_entity.id
_entity.type
_entity.pdbx_description
1 polymer ?
#
loop_
_entity_poly.entity_id
_entity_poly.type
_entity_poly.pdbx_seq_one_letter_code
_entity_poly.pdbx_strand_id
1 'polypeptide(L)'
;MQPVIKLKKISILFLLLLGFLSGKAQLDNSFLYTPETDSMVSKNARFGFIIDNMNYVRNTEYHTVIEAGATWAGTQIWPQGVFRFTPNLTFKGGAFLQKDFGNNKFRTLIPTYTVSYTKKNLKVNFGTLDGGLDHNLIEPLYAIENNIDRRIENGLQFKGQKNRLKYDVWVDWRTMIYRTSNFQEQFTVGISSKYFLVNKPDFSWSVPLQITGHHKGGEIYTYPHDNISTRFNIAVGTQITKNMQGAALDKVEFSAYQLFYEDLSPTKSDSFIDGNGTYVNLLLQKNHFGVMLNYLETFQFMSPMGEPLYLSNNRSGNGDYLQYRKMAMLRLLYNLELAKNCYLVARMTNVYDFSENEYNNAIEIYLKINIGNKPGNLISLYQPK
;
A
#
# COMPACT_ATOMS: atom_id res chain seq x y z
N MET A 1 -16.58 -45.54 1.58
CA MET A 1 -17.04 -44.92 0.31
C MET A 1 -18.06 -43.85 0.61
N GLN A 2 -17.71 -42.60 0.64
CA GLN A 2 -18.49 -41.34 0.50
C GLN A 2 -17.72 -40.14 1.09
N PRO A 3 -16.89 -39.46 0.29
CA PRO A 3 -16.83 -38.02 0.41
C PRO A 3 -16.88 -37.26 -0.93
N VAL A 4 -17.02 -37.97 -2.09
CA VAL A 4 -16.88 -37.31 -3.42
C VAL A 4 -18.10 -36.47 -3.82
N ILE A 5 -19.26 -36.73 -3.25
CA ILE A 5 -20.52 -36.05 -3.64
C ILE A 5 -20.66 -34.68 -2.98
N LYS A 6 -20.06 -34.43 -1.81
CA LYS A 6 -20.09 -33.09 -1.14
C LYS A 6 -19.19 -32.08 -1.83
N LEU A 7 -18.03 -32.47 -2.36
CA LEU A 7 -17.13 -31.58 -3.08
C LEU A 7 -17.74 -31.04 -4.39
N LYS A 8 -18.44 -31.87 -5.16
CA LYS A 8 -19.07 -31.45 -6.42
C LYS A 8 -20.19 -30.41 -6.22
N LYS A 9 -20.96 -30.49 -5.14
CA LYS A 9 -22.02 -29.51 -4.84
C LYS A 9 -21.45 -28.16 -4.38
N ILE A 10 -20.34 -28.17 -3.66
CA ILE A 10 -19.64 -26.94 -3.23
C ILE A 10 -18.98 -26.26 -4.44
N SER A 11 -18.38 -27.03 -5.35
CA SER A 11 -17.78 -26.49 -6.59
C SER A 11 -18.83 -25.90 -7.55
N ILE A 12 -20.02 -26.48 -7.63
CA ILE A 12 -21.12 -25.95 -8.46
C ILE A 12 -21.72 -24.69 -7.84
N LEU A 13 -21.87 -24.63 -6.51
CA LEU A 13 -22.31 -23.42 -5.81
C LEU A 13 -21.28 -22.28 -5.93
N PHE A 14 -19.99 -22.62 -5.89
CA PHE A 14 -18.89 -21.68 -6.10
C PHE A 14 -18.82 -21.19 -7.55
N LEU A 15 -19.06 -22.06 -8.55
CA LEU A 15 -19.17 -21.71 -9.96
C LEU A 15 -20.43 -20.89 -10.27
N LEU A 16 -21.54 -21.12 -9.60
CA LEU A 16 -22.77 -20.32 -9.73
C LEU A 16 -22.63 -18.94 -9.06
N LEU A 17 -21.89 -18.84 -7.96
CA LEU A 17 -21.52 -17.55 -7.35
C LEU A 17 -20.54 -16.74 -8.23
N LEU A 18 -19.67 -17.39 -9.00
CA LEU A 18 -18.77 -16.75 -9.95
C LEU A 18 -19.50 -16.16 -11.19
N GLY A 19 -20.70 -16.61 -11.50
CA GLY A 19 -21.49 -16.13 -12.64
C GLY A 19 -22.15 -14.76 -12.44
N PHE A 20 -22.19 -14.21 -11.21
CA PHE A 20 -22.88 -12.96 -10.90
C PHE A 20 -21.99 -11.82 -10.36
N LEU A 21 -20.66 -12.03 -10.25
CA LEU A 21 -19.77 -11.07 -9.61
C LEU A 21 -18.84 -10.43 -10.65
N SER A 22 -19.18 -9.25 -11.08
CA SER A 22 -18.30 -8.35 -11.85
C SER A 22 -17.90 -7.20 -10.94
N GLY A 23 -16.70 -7.24 -10.36
CA GLY A 23 -16.32 -6.16 -9.47
C GLY A 23 -14.81 -6.06 -9.20
N LYS A 24 -14.28 -4.95 -8.71
CA LYS A 24 -12.90 -4.76 -8.23
C LYS A 24 -12.83 -4.83 -6.71
N ALA A 25 -11.78 -5.39 -6.14
CA ALA A 25 -11.56 -5.30 -4.72
C ALA A 25 -10.08 -5.27 -4.31
N GLN A 26 -9.45 -4.14 -4.49
CA GLN A 26 -8.31 -3.71 -3.69
C GLN A 26 -8.75 -2.55 -2.84
N LEU A 27 -8.29 -2.49 -1.57
CA LEU A 27 -8.61 -1.36 -0.69
C LEU A 27 -8.23 -0.05 -1.38
N ASP A 28 -9.20 0.85 -1.55
CA ASP A 28 -8.97 2.15 -2.19
C ASP A 28 -8.30 3.10 -1.21
N ASN A 29 -6.99 3.25 -1.35
CA ASN A 29 -6.16 4.16 -0.58
C ASN A 29 -5.92 5.50 -1.29
N SER A 30 -6.57 5.76 -2.43
CA SER A 30 -6.29 6.93 -3.29
C SER A 30 -6.41 8.27 -2.55
N PHE A 31 -7.29 8.37 -1.56
CA PHE A 31 -7.45 9.57 -0.72
C PHE A 31 -6.22 9.84 0.17
N LEU A 32 -5.39 8.85 0.43
CA LEU A 32 -4.18 8.95 1.27
C LEU A 32 -2.89 9.13 0.45
N TYR A 33 -2.96 9.07 -0.87
CA TYR A 33 -1.79 9.23 -1.74
C TYR A 33 -1.23 10.66 -1.66
N THR A 34 0.06 10.76 -1.94
CA THR A 34 0.69 12.06 -2.14
C THR A 34 0.15 12.70 -3.44
N PRO A 35 -0.30 13.96 -3.41
CA PRO A 35 -0.88 14.58 -4.58
C PRO A 35 0.16 14.78 -5.69
N GLU A 36 -0.25 14.56 -6.93
CA GLU A 36 0.61 14.86 -8.08
C GLU A 36 0.88 16.35 -8.20
N THR A 37 2.10 16.71 -8.57
CA THR A 37 2.55 18.08 -8.72
C THR A 37 1.64 18.88 -9.66
N ASP A 38 1.22 18.28 -10.78
CA ASP A 38 0.38 18.96 -11.78
C ASP A 38 -1.06 19.20 -11.31
N SER A 39 -1.52 18.50 -10.28
CA SER A 39 -2.81 18.75 -9.66
C SER A 39 -2.77 19.95 -8.70
N MET A 40 -1.62 20.20 -8.07
CA MET A 40 -1.44 21.17 -7.00
C MET A 40 -0.76 22.48 -7.47
N VAL A 41 0.07 22.40 -8.51
CA VAL A 41 0.81 23.55 -9.07
C VAL A 41 0.46 23.72 -10.54
N SER A 42 0.20 24.95 -10.98
CA SER A 42 -0.09 25.22 -12.40
C SER A 42 1.05 24.72 -13.30
N LYS A 43 0.71 24.07 -14.42
CA LYS A 43 1.70 23.57 -15.39
C LYS A 43 2.58 24.69 -15.97
N ASN A 44 2.03 25.91 -16.07
CA ASN A 44 2.73 27.08 -16.61
C ASN A 44 3.54 27.82 -15.53
N ALA A 45 3.36 27.50 -14.26
CA ALA A 45 4.11 28.14 -13.19
C ALA A 45 5.52 27.56 -13.10
N ARG A 46 6.53 28.45 -13.15
CA ARG A 46 7.93 28.06 -12.95
C ARG A 46 8.21 27.70 -11.49
N PHE A 47 7.52 28.37 -10.56
CA PHE A 47 7.63 28.14 -9.12
C PHE A 47 6.26 27.78 -8.54
N GLY A 48 6.27 26.91 -7.55
CA GLY A 48 5.09 26.54 -6.80
C GLY A 48 5.43 25.97 -5.43
N PHE A 49 4.40 25.65 -4.67
CA PHE A 49 4.54 24.92 -3.43
C PHE A 49 3.41 23.90 -3.28
N ILE A 50 3.72 22.87 -2.50
CA ILE A 50 2.78 21.82 -2.08
C ILE A 50 2.96 21.62 -0.59
N ILE A 51 1.86 21.50 0.15
CA ILE A 51 1.86 21.01 1.53
C ILE A 51 0.95 19.78 1.55
N ASP A 52 1.53 18.66 1.88
CA ASP A 52 0.82 17.41 2.14
C ASP A 52 0.75 17.21 3.65
N ASN A 53 -0.46 17.14 4.21
CA ASN A 53 -0.66 16.89 5.63
C ASN A 53 -1.58 15.69 5.81
N MET A 54 -1.19 14.78 6.68
CA MET A 54 -1.98 13.63 7.09
C MET A 54 -2.01 13.56 8.62
N ASN A 55 -3.20 13.64 9.18
CA ASN A 55 -3.45 13.38 10.60
C ASN A 55 -4.10 12.00 10.71
N TYR A 56 -3.70 11.23 11.70
CA TYR A 56 -4.14 9.84 11.82
C TYR A 56 -4.34 9.41 13.26
N VAL A 57 -5.33 8.54 13.42
CA VAL A 57 -5.49 7.66 14.57
C VAL A 57 -5.77 6.27 14.02
N ARG A 58 -4.95 5.30 14.38
CA ARG A 58 -5.12 3.88 14.06
C ARG A 58 -4.95 3.07 15.35
N ASN A 59 -5.96 2.32 15.70
CA ASN A 59 -5.93 1.39 16.83
C ASN A 59 -6.19 -0.01 16.31
N THR A 60 -5.32 -0.96 16.64
CA THR A 60 -5.47 -2.38 16.35
C THR A 60 -5.57 -3.15 17.65
N GLU A 61 -6.59 -3.99 17.76
CA GLU A 61 -6.79 -4.94 18.85
C GLU A 61 -6.57 -6.35 18.29
N TYR A 62 -5.29 -6.72 18.21
CA TYR A 62 -4.86 -8.04 17.73
C TYR A 62 -4.46 -8.92 18.92
N HIS A 63 -4.96 -10.13 18.95
CA HIS A 63 -4.81 -11.09 20.04
C HIS A 63 -4.09 -12.37 19.58
N THR A 64 -3.33 -12.30 18.49
CA THR A 64 -2.66 -13.45 17.90
C THR A 64 -1.22 -13.60 18.42
N VAL A 65 -0.65 -14.82 18.32
CA VAL A 65 0.78 -15.04 18.62
C VAL A 65 1.69 -14.38 17.58
N ILE A 66 1.15 -14.04 16.39
CA ILE A 66 1.91 -13.45 15.29
C ILE A 66 2.05 -11.93 15.44
N GLU A 67 1.00 -11.25 15.89
CA GLU A 67 0.98 -9.77 15.98
C GLU A 67 0.13 -9.32 17.17
N ALA A 68 0.67 -8.40 17.93
CA ALA A 68 -0.03 -7.73 19.03
C ALA A 68 -0.70 -6.44 18.57
N GLY A 69 -1.77 -6.05 19.26
CA GLY A 69 -2.45 -4.78 19.03
C GLY A 69 -1.56 -3.59 19.36
N ALA A 70 -1.77 -2.48 18.65
CA ALA A 70 -1.02 -1.24 18.83
C ALA A 70 -1.86 -0.01 18.48
N THR A 71 -1.51 1.14 19.04
CA THR A 71 -2.15 2.43 18.74
C THR A 71 -1.14 3.41 18.19
N TRP A 72 -1.47 3.99 17.05
CA TRP A 72 -0.74 5.10 16.43
C TRP A 72 -1.65 6.30 16.35
N ALA A 73 -1.19 7.45 16.84
CA ALA A 73 -1.89 8.71 16.70
C ALA A 73 -0.89 9.85 16.50
N GLY A 74 -1.08 10.65 15.46
CA GLY A 74 -0.11 11.69 15.15
C GLY A 74 -0.47 12.50 13.91
N THR A 75 0.51 13.30 13.48
CA THR A 75 0.45 14.14 12.31
C THR A 75 1.72 14.04 11.49
N GLN A 76 1.57 14.06 10.18
CA GLN A 76 2.63 14.20 9.20
C GLN A 76 2.41 15.47 8.40
N ILE A 77 3.45 16.26 8.22
CA ILE A 77 3.42 17.49 7.42
C ILE A 77 4.61 17.45 6.47
N TRP A 78 4.34 17.62 5.19
CA TRP A 78 5.37 17.59 4.14
C TRP A 78 5.27 18.81 3.22
N PRO A 79 5.82 19.98 3.63
CA PRO A 79 5.97 21.16 2.78
C PRO A 79 7.06 20.94 1.74
N GLN A 80 6.77 21.27 0.49
CA GLN A 80 7.67 21.14 -0.65
C GLN A 80 7.59 22.39 -1.54
N GLY A 81 8.75 22.95 -1.89
CA GLY A 81 8.90 23.91 -2.98
C GLY A 81 9.03 23.15 -4.31
N VAL A 82 8.41 23.67 -5.36
CA VAL A 82 8.41 23.10 -6.71
C VAL A 82 9.06 24.08 -7.66
N PHE A 83 10.05 23.63 -8.44
CA PHE A 83 10.69 24.39 -9.48
C PHE A 83 10.69 23.62 -10.80
N ARG A 84 10.15 24.23 -11.86
CA ARG A 84 10.12 23.66 -13.22
C ARG A 84 11.25 24.26 -14.06
N PHE A 85 12.26 23.46 -14.35
CA PHE A 85 13.35 23.84 -15.26
C PHE A 85 12.86 23.91 -16.72
N THR A 86 12.08 22.90 -17.11
CA THR A 86 11.46 22.78 -18.43
C THR A 86 10.03 22.20 -18.25
N PRO A 87 9.20 22.17 -19.28
CA PRO A 87 7.91 21.48 -19.23
C PRO A 87 7.99 20.00 -18.80
N ASN A 88 9.15 19.37 -18.99
CA ASN A 88 9.37 17.95 -18.70
C ASN A 88 10.23 17.71 -17.45
N LEU A 89 10.99 18.69 -16.96
CA LEU A 89 11.92 18.53 -15.86
C LEU A 89 11.50 19.41 -14.68
N THR A 90 11.19 18.76 -13.56
CA THR A 90 10.73 19.41 -12.33
C THR A 90 11.61 18.95 -11.15
N PHE A 91 11.96 19.91 -10.31
CA PHE A 91 12.56 19.67 -9.01
C PHE A 91 11.54 19.97 -7.90
N LYS A 92 11.49 19.10 -6.90
CA LYS A 92 10.79 19.35 -5.64
C LYS A 92 11.80 19.24 -4.50
N GLY A 93 11.76 20.17 -3.55
CA GLY A 93 12.61 20.15 -2.37
C GLY A 93 11.82 20.57 -1.15
N GLY A 94 12.03 19.89 -0.02
CA GLY A 94 11.25 20.13 1.19
C GLY A 94 11.74 19.37 2.40
N ALA A 95 10.89 19.24 3.39
CA ALA A 95 11.15 18.46 4.60
C ALA A 95 9.90 17.69 5.03
N PHE A 96 10.06 16.42 5.35
CA PHE A 96 9.03 15.59 5.94
C PHE A 96 9.16 15.63 7.47
N LEU A 97 8.06 15.97 8.12
CA LEU A 97 7.98 16.08 9.59
C LEU A 97 6.86 15.15 10.08
N GLN A 98 7.18 14.34 11.09
CA GLN A 98 6.19 13.52 11.78
C GLN A 98 6.27 13.74 13.28
N LYS A 99 5.10 13.89 13.91
CA LYS A 99 4.97 13.99 15.35
C LYS A 99 3.85 13.09 15.85
N ASP A 100 4.19 12.16 16.73
CA ASP A 100 3.19 11.35 17.42
C ASP A 100 2.58 12.15 18.59
N PHE A 101 1.29 11.97 18.83
CA PHE A 101 0.61 12.61 19.95
C PHE A 101 1.14 12.05 21.28
N GLY A 102 1.20 12.91 22.28
CA GLY A 102 1.81 12.55 23.57
C GLY A 102 3.33 12.68 23.64
N ASN A 103 4.04 12.76 22.51
CA ASN A 103 5.47 12.99 22.47
C ASN A 103 5.81 14.49 22.37
N ASN A 104 6.89 14.92 23.03
CA ASN A 104 7.35 16.32 22.99
C ASN A 104 8.27 16.61 21.78
N LYS A 105 8.83 15.56 21.14
CA LYS A 105 9.79 15.68 20.03
C LYS A 105 9.14 15.19 18.73
N PHE A 106 9.65 15.67 17.60
CA PHE A 106 9.36 15.03 16.31
C PHE A 106 9.91 13.60 16.31
N ARG A 107 9.11 12.66 15.83
CA ARG A 107 9.55 11.28 15.58
C ARG A 107 10.49 11.26 14.38
N THR A 108 10.15 12.03 13.34
CA THR A 108 10.89 12.06 12.09
C THR A 108 11.00 13.49 11.58
N LEU A 109 12.21 13.86 11.16
CA LEU A 109 12.51 15.11 10.45
C LEU A 109 13.53 14.77 9.37
N ILE A 110 13.11 14.71 8.11
CA ILE A 110 13.93 14.29 6.98
C ILE A 110 13.88 15.33 5.87
N PRO A 111 15.02 15.85 5.38
CA PRO A 111 15.05 16.62 4.15
C PRO A 111 14.67 15.73 2.97
N THR A 112 13.88 16.25 2.05
CA THR A 112 13.40 15.54 0.87
C THR A 112 13.72 16.30 -0.40
N TYR A 113 14.06 15.57 -1.46
CA TYR A 113 14.20 16.16 -2.79
C TYR A 113 13.80 15.16 -3.86
N THR A 114 13.21 15.63 -4.93
CA THR A 114 12.86 14.80 -6.09
C THR A 114 13.21 15.53 -7.37
N VAL A 115 13.95 14.90 -8.25
CA VAL A 115 14.10 15.30 -9.65
C VAL A 115 13.16 14.43 -10.45
N SER A 116 12.15 15.03 -11.09
CA SER A 116 11.16 14.32 -11.92
C SER A 116 11.33 14.69 -13.38
N TYR A 117 11.50 13.69 -14.24
CA TYR A 117 11.42 13.85 -15.68
C TYR A 117 10.15 13.19 -16.21
N THR A 118 9.27 13.98 -16.83
CA THR A 118 7.99 13.49 -17.38
C THR A 118 7.94 13.74 -18.87
N LYS A 119 7.79 12.68 -19.67
CA LYS A 119 7.63 12.78 -21.13
C LYS A 119 6.53 11.84 -21.60
N LYS A 120 5.49 12.39 -22.21
CA LYS A 120 4.29 11.63 -22.59
C LYS A 120 3.74 10.86 -21.35
N ASN A 121 3.75 9.56 -21.41
CA ASN A 121 3.18 8.65 -20.43
C ASN A 121 4.25 8.00 -19.52
N LEU A 122 5.48 8.48 -19.55
CA LEU A 122 6.58 8.04 -18.70
C LEU A 122 6.96 9.15 -17.72
N LYS A 123 7.04 8.81 -16.44
CA LYS A 123 7.60 9.63 -15.37
C LYS A 123 8.77 8.88 -14.73
N VAL A 124 9.90 9.55 -14.59
CA VAL A 124 11.08 9.06 -13.88
C VAL A 124 11.33 9.98 -12.70
N ASN A 125 11.41 9.43 -11.49
CA ASN A 125 11.75 10.15 -10.28
C ASN A 125 13.11 9.66 -9.76
N PHE A 126 13.97 10.60 -9.37
CA PHE A 126 15.21 10.36 -8.65
C PHE A 126 15.22 11.17 -7.35
N GLY A 127 15.61 10.56 -6.24
CA GLY A 127 15.54 11.11 -4.89
C GLY A 127 14.33 10.58 -4.15
N THR A 128 13.51 11.44 -3.54
CA THR A 128 12.28 10.99 -2.86
C THR A 128 11.24 10.56 -3.88
N LEU A 129 10.70 9.35 -3.72
CA LEU A 129 9.78 8.69 -4.65
C LEU A 129 8.33 9.12 -4.43
N ASP A 130 7.48 8.89 -5.44
CA ASP A 130 6.03 8.76 -5.25
C ASP A 130 5.78 7.35 -4.70
N GLY A 131 6.03 7.18 -3.39
CA GLY A 131 6.15 5.89 -2.73
C GLY A 131 4.97 5.52 -1.83
N GLY A 132 5.19 4.54 -0.96
CA GLY A 132 4.22 4.08 0.00
C GLY A 132 2.96 3.50 -0.66
N LEU A 133 1.79 3.96 -0.24
CA LEU A 133 0.50 3.49 -0.78
C LEU A 133 0.31 3.82 -2.27
N ASP A 134 1.06 4.78 -2.85
CA ASP A 134 0.96 5.15 -4.27
C ASP A 134 1.53 4.07 -5.21
N HIS A 135 2.36 3.14 -4.71
CA HIS A 135 2.74 1.93 -5.43
C HIS A 135 1.57 0.99 -5.70
N ASN A 136 0.46 1.17 -4.97
CA ASN A 136 -0.78 0.42 -5.15
C ASN A 136 -0.57 -1.09 -5.01
N LEU A 137 0.25 -1.50 -4.05
CA LEU A 137 0.43 -2.89 -3.66
C LEU A 137 -0.75 -3.37 -2.81
N ILE A 138 -1.04 -4.66 -2.86
CA ILE A 138 -2.01 -5.29 -1.95
C ILE A 138 -1.43 -5.40 -0.53
N GLU A 139 -2.28 -5.44 0.49
CA GLU A 139 -1.85 -5.46 1.89
C GLU A 139 -0.94 -6.62 2.28
N PRO A 140 -1.12 -7.86 1.75
CA PRO A 140 -0.14 -8.91 2.00
C PRO A 140 1.29 -8.57 1.57
N LEU A 141 1.49 -7.62 0.65
CA LEU A 141 2.79 -7.17 0.18
C LEU A 141 3.21 -5.82 0.77
N TYR A 142 2.27 -4.96 1.16
CA TYR A 142 2.56 -3.65 1.72
C TYR A 142 1.49 -3.21 2.73
N ALA A 143 1.85 -3.20 4.00
CA ALA A 143 0.97 -2.78 5.09
C ALA A 143 0.69 -1.28 5.07
N ILE A 144 -0.52 -0.88 5.45
CA ILE A 144 -0.87 0.55 5.59
C ILE A 144 -0.02 1.24 6.67
N GLU A 145 0.43 0.51 7.67
CA GLU A 145 1.31 0.99 8.74
C GLU A 145 2.62 1.56 8.22
N ASN A 146 3.14 1.04 7.10
CA ASN A 146 4.35 1.59 6.48
C ASN A 146 4.15 3.06 6.07
N ASN A 147 2.92 3.49 5.77
CA ASN A 147 2.61 4.89 5.49
C ASN A 147 2.63 5.79 6.74
N ILE A 148 2.60 5.18 7.93
CA ILE A 148 2.80 5.87 9.22
C ILE A 148 4.26 5.78 9.63
N ASP A 149 4.85 4.59 9.60
CA ASP A 149 6.19 4.34 10.15
C ASP A 149 7.33 4.75 9.21
N ARG A 150 7.17 4.57 7.91
CA ARG A 150 8.25 4.69 6.91
C ARG A 150 7.73 5.24 5.59
N ARG A 151 6.98 6.34 5.63
CA ARG A 151 6.34 6.93 4.46
C ARG A 151 7.32 7.39 3.38
N ILE A 152 8.50 7.86 3.78
CA ILE A 152 9.48 8.42 2.84
C ILE A 152 10.34 7.31 2.27
N GLU A 153 10.32 7.17 0.96
CA GLU A 153 11.13 6.26 0.16
C GLU A 153 12.08 7.07 -0.72
N ASN A 154 13.33 6.64 -0.86
CA ASN A 154 14.35 7.37 -1.60
C ASN A 154 15.10 6.45 -2.57
N GLY A 155 15.21 6.86 -3.82
CA GLY A 155 15.91 6.09 -4.82
C GLY A 155 15.57 6.46 -6.25
N LEU A 156 15.19 5.47 -7.05
CA LEU A 156 14.87 5.64 -8.47
C LEU A 156 13.53 4.95 -8.77
N GLN A 157 12.66 5.64 -9.53
CA GLN A 157 11.33 5.13 -9.87
C GLN A 157 10.99 5.43 -11.32
N PHE A 158 10.38 4.46 -11.99
CA PHE A 158 9.82 4.55 -13.33
C PHE A 158 8.34 4.24 -13.29
N LYS A 159 7.49 5.24 -13.55
CA LYS A 159 6.04 5.07 -13.62
C LYS A 159 5.54 5.37 -15.03
N GLY A 160 4.56 4.61 -15.47
CA GLY A 160 3.98 4.92 -16.77
C GLY A 160 2.78 4.09 -17.15
N GLN A 161 2.21 4.49 -18.29
CA GLN A 161 1.15 3.74 -18.94
C GLN A 161 1.40 3.72 -20.45
N LYS A 162 1.45 2.53 -21.03
CA LYS A 162 1.60 2.33 -22.48
C LYS A 162 0.59 1.31 -22.96
N ASN A 163 -0.27 1.71 -23.90
CA ASN A 163 -1.35 0.87 -24.41
C ASN A 163 -2.23 0.36 -23.24
N ARG A 164 -2.21 -0.95 -23.01
CA ARG A 164 -2.98 -1.65 -21.96
C ARG A 164 -2.19 -1.90 -20.68
N LEU A 165 -0.90 -1.53 -20.63
CA LEU A 165 -0.04 -1.76 -19.48
C LEU A 165 0.15 -0.47 -18.68
N LYS A 166 -0.23 -0.48 -17.40
CA LYS A 166 0.17 0.50 -16.37
C LYS A 166 1.23 -0.15 -15.50
N TYR A 167 2.31 0.59 -15.17
CA TYR A 167 3.41 0.06 -14.38
C TYR A 167 4.03 1.12 -13.47
N ASP A 168 4.59 0.64 -12.38
CA ASP A 168 5.46 1.33 -11.44
C ASP A 168 6.60 0.38 -11.07
N VAL A 169 7.84 0.80 -11.27
CA VAL A 169 9.05 0.03 -10.98
C VAL A 169 9.97 0.93 -10.19
N TRP A 170 10.46 0.46 -9.03
CA TRP A 170 11.29 1.29 -8.17
C TRP A 170 12.36 0.50 -7.42
N VAL A 171 13.35 1.24 -6.94
CA VAL A 171 14.26 0.86 -5.87
C VAL A 171 14.22 1.92 -4.79
N ASP A 172 14.07 1.51 -3.54
CA ASP A 172 14.09 2.34 -2.33
C ASP A 172 15.29 1.94 -1.47
N TRP A 173 16.23 2.88 -1.27
CA TRP A 173 17.34 2.71 -0.33
C TRP A 173 16.87 3.11 1.08
N ARG A 174 16.71 2.11 1.92
CA ARG A 174 16.22 2.28 3.31
C ARG A 174 17.34 2.65 4.27
N THR A 175 18.51 2.05 4.08
CA THR A 175 19.67 2.28 4.92
C THR A 175 20.93 2.21 4.07
N MET A 176 21.69 3.29 4.02
CA MET A 176 22.97 3.36 3.34
C MET A 176 24.11 3.07 4.32
N ILE A 177 25.11 2.30 3.90
CA ILE A 177 26.28 1.98 4.72
C ILE A 177 27.53 2.74 4.28
N TYR A 178 28.43 2.93 5.24
CA TYR A 178 29.78 3.45 5.08
C TYR A 178 30.79 2.50 5.71
N ARG A 179 32.06 2.66 5.43
CA ARG A 179 33.12 1.75 5.94
C ARG A 179 33.15 1.59 7.47
N THR A 180 32.62 2.54 8.22
CA THR A 180 32.58 2.52 9.70
C THR A 180 31.20 2.21 10.28
N SER A 181 30.21 1.89 9.44
CA SER A 181 28.89 1.55 9.91
C SER A 181 28.89 0.25 10.68
N ASN A 182 28.11 0.18 11.77
CA ASN A 182 27.88 -1.01 12.57
C ASN A 182 26.53 -1.68 12.28
N PHE A 183 25.99 -1.44 11.11
CA PHE A 183 24.71 -1.98 10.61
C PHE A 183 24.86 -2.31 9.12
N GLN A 184 23.93 -3.11 8.60
CA GLN A 184 23.90 -3.54 7.21
C GLN A 184 23.09 -2.58 6.34
N GLU A 185 23.48 -2.48 5.06
CA GLU A 185 22.66 -1.85 4.02
C GLU A 185 21.28 -2.51 3.92
N GLN A 186 20.27 -1.70 3.60
CA GLN A 186 18.93 -2.21 3.31
C GLN A 186 18.35 -1.47 2.13
N PHE A 187 17.80 -2.21 1.18
CA PHE A 187 17.01 -1.64 0.10
C PHE A 187 15.83 -2.55 -0.27
N THR A 188 14.83 -1.95 -0.86
CA THR A 188 13.66 -2.65 -1.40
C THR A 188 13.57 -2.36 -2.89
N VAL A 189 13.30 -3.37 -3.69
CA VAL A 189 12.93 -3.23 -5.10
C VAL A 189 11.47 -3.61 -5.25
N GLY A 190 10.77 -2.97 -6.19
CA GLY A 190 9.39 -3.32 -6.41
C GLY A 190 8.92 -3.11 -7.85
N ILE A 191 7.92 -3.90 -8.20
CA ILE A 191 7.17 -3.78 -9.45
C ILE A 191 5.70 -3.87 -9.09
N SER A 192 4.91 -2.87 -9.51
CA SER A 192 3.46 -2.93 -9.49
C SER A 192 2.95 -2.66 -10.89
N SER A 193 2.26 -3.62 -11.48
CA SER A 193 1.77 -3.49 -12.84
C SER A 193 0.36 -4.04 -13.00
N LYS A 194 -0.38 -3.49 -13.99
CA LYS A 194 -1.72 -3.95 -14.38
C LYS A 194 -1.79 -4.00 -15.91
N TYR A 195 -2.05 -5.17 -16.46
CA TYR A 195 -2.35 -5.33 -17.88
C TYR A 195 -3.87 -5.40 -18.08
N PHE A 196 -4.43 -4.44 -18.78
CA PHE A 196 -5.87 -4.35 -19.02
C PHE A 196 -6.27 -5.22 -20.21
N LEU A 197 -7.04 -6.27 -19.94
CA LEU A 197 -7.72 -7.07 -20.95
C LEU A 197 -8.89 -6.29 -21.56
N VAL A 198 -9.65 -5.61 -20.67
CA VAL A 198 -10.71 -4.66 -21.02
C VAL A 198 -10.50 -3.39 -20.21
N ASN A 199 -10.64 -2.22 -20.85
CA ASN A 199 -10.52 -0.92 -20.20
C ASN A 199 -11.57 0.04 -20.77
N LYS A 200 -12.79 -0.01 -20.23
CA LYS A 200 -13.91 0.86 -20.55
C LYS A 200 -14.27 1.72 -19.34
N PRO A 201 -14.93 2.88 -19.50
CA PRO A 201 -15.31 3.75 -18.38
C PRO A 201 -16.18 3.06 -17.31
N ASP A 202 -17.08 2.19 -17.75
CA ASP A 202 -18.04 1.47 -16.90
C ASP A 202 -17.54 0.09 -16.48
N PHE A 203 -16.57 -0.49 -17.21
CA PHE A 203 -16.06 -1.84 -16.98
C PHE A 203 -14.59 -1.97 -17.29
N SER A 204 -13.81 -2.50 -16.36
CA SER A 204 -12.43 -2.89 -16.61
C SER A 204 -12.14 -4.29 -16.10
N TRP A 205 -11.30 -5.01 -16.84
CA TRP A 205 -10.73 -6.29 -16.45
C TRP A 205 -9.22 -6.23 -16.66
N SER A 206 -8.46 -6.51 -15.63
CA SER A 206 -6.99 -6.46 -15.64
C SER A 206 -6.38 -7.67 -14.96
N VAL A 207 -5.16 -7.95 -15.37
CA VAL A 207 -4.25 -8.92 -14.72
C VAL A 207 -3.17 -8.10 -14.00
N PRO A 208 -3.26 -7.94 -12.66
CA PRO A 208 -2.22 -7.33 -11.86
C PRO A 208 -1.06 -8.32 -11.64
N LEU A 209 0.17 -7.79 -11.68
CA LEU A 209 1.39 -8.45 -11.22
C LEU A 209 2.12 -7.49 -10.30
N GLN A 210 2.43 -7.96 -9.09
CA GLN A 210 3.14 -7.21 -8.06
C GLN A 210 4.32 -8.05 -7.56
N ILE A 211 5.47 -7.43 -7.43
CA ILE A 211 6.70 -8.06 -6.95
C ILE A 211 7.35 -7.10 -5.96
N THR A 212 7.79 -7.60 -4.82
CA THR A 212 8.66 -6.89 -3.90
C THR A 212 9.86 -7.74 -3.54
N GLY A 213 11.05 -7.15 -3.55
CA GLY A 213 12.28 -7.78 -3.09
C GLY A 213 12.87 -6.94 -1.97
N HIS A 214 13.16 -7.54 -0.84
CA HIS A 214 13.81 -6.89 0.30
C HIS A 214 15.18 -7.50 0.52
N HIS A 215 16.21 -6.65 0.49
CA HIS A 215 17.60 -7.05 0.70
C HIS A 215 18.16 -6.37 1.95
N LYS A 216 18.85 -7.15 2.78
CA LYS A 216 19.65 -6.69 3.91
C LYS A 216 21.02 -7.34 3.83
N GLY A 217 22.06 -6.54 3.78
CA GLY A 217 23.45 -6.95 3.68
C GLY A 217 24.19 -6.05 2.68
N GLY A 218 25.49 -5.98 2.75
CA GLY A 218 26.25 -5.09 1.90
C GLY A 218 27.57 -5.69 1.46
N GLU A 219 28.14 -5.15 0.37
CA GLU A 219 29.47 -5.53 -0.14
C GLU A 219 30.60 -5.09 0.80
N ILE A 220 30.35 -4.11 1.69
CA ILE A 220 31.32 -3.61 2.65
C ILE A 220 31.14 -4.40 3.94
N TYR A 221 32.08 -5.29 4.23
CA TYR A 221 32.13 -6.09 5.47
C TYR A 221 32.42 -5.21 6.68
N THR A 222 31.44 -4.49 7.17
CA THR A 222 31.57 -3.69 8.38
C THR A 222 30.96 -4.35 9.61
N TYR A 223 30.08 -5.35 9.42
CA TYR A 223 29.43 -6.08 10.49
C TYR A 223 29.36 -7.58 10.16
N PRO A 224 30.43 -8.35 10.52
CA PRO A 224 30.57 -9.76 10.10
C PRO A 224 29.61 -10.74 10.79
N HIS A 225 28.80 -10.28 11.75
CA HIS A 225 27.95 -11.16 12.57
C HIS A 225 26.49 -11.28 12.08
N ASP A 226 26.04 -10.43 11.17
CA ASP A 226 24.69 -10.49 10.63
C ASP A 226 24.68 -11.17 9.25
N ASN A 227 23.81 -12.15 9.09
CA ASN A 227 23.63 -12.84 7.81
C ASN A 227 23.02 -11.90 6.77
N ILE A 228 23.48 -12.05 5.54
CA ILE A 228 22.84 -11.41 4.38
C ILE A 228 21.47 -12.04 4.19
N SER A 229 20.43 -11.23 4.03
CA SER A 229 19.09 -11.71 3.74
C SER A 229 18.50 -11.09 2.48
N THR A 230 17.85 -11.92 1.68
CA THR A 230 17.17 -11.52 0.44
C THR A 230 15.86 -12.24 0.34
N ARG A 231 14.75 -11.52 0.38
CA ARG A 231 13.39 -12.08 0.41
C ARG A 231 12.56 -11.48 -0.70
N PHE A 232 11.81 -12.35 -1.39
CA PHE A 232 10.92 -11.96 -2.48
C PHE A 232 9.47 -12.32 -2.17
N ASN A 233 8.56 -11.43 -2.57
CA ASN A 233 7.14 -11.70 -2.61
C ASN A 233 6.61 -11.40 -4.01
N ILE A 234 5.70 -12.25 -4.48
CA ILE A 234 5.02 -12.10 -5.76
C ILE A 234 3.52 -12.24 -5.52
N ALA A 235 2.74 -11.38 -6.15
CA ALA A 235 1.30 -11.52 -6.24
C ALA A 235 0.87 -11.37 -7.70
N VAL A 236 0.21 -12.37 -8.24
CA VAL A 236 -0.39 -12.34 -9.58
C VAL A 236 -1.86 -12.68 -9.46
N GLY A 237 -2.70 -11.99 -10.24
CA GLY A 237 -4.13 -12.20 -10.05
C GLY A 237 -5.00 -11.69 -11.18
N THR A 238 -6.27 -11.58 -10.87
CA THR A 238 -7.28 -10.96 -11.72
C THR A 238 -7.99 -9.86 -10.95
N GLN A 239 -8.35 -8.78 -11.64
CA GLN A 239 -9.08 -7.68 -11.05
C GLN A 239 -10.12 -7.18 -12.05
N ILE A 240 -11.38 -7.19 -11.63
CA ILE A 240 -12.53 -6.81 -12.45
C ILE A 240 -13.26 -5.64 -11.79
N THR A 241 -13.64 -4.59 -12.58
CA THR A 241 -14.41 -3.41 -12.12
C THR A 241 -15.70 -3.24 -12.87
N LYS A 242 -16.77 -2.94 -12.16
CA LYS A 242 -17.99 -2.37 -12.71
C LYS A 242 -18.35 -1.07 -12.01
N ASN A 243 -18.35 0.03 -12.75
CA ASN A 243 -18.92 1.30 -12.30
C ASN A 243 -20.36 1.38 -12.80
N MET A 244 -21.28 1.80 -11.94
CA MET A 244 -22.71 1.82 -12.21
C MET A 244 -23.27 3.20 -11.87
N GLN A 245 -23.92 3.86 -12.83
CA GLN A 245 -24.57 5.14 -12.58
C GLN A 245 -26.06 4.92 -12.31
N GLY A 246 -26.59 5.56 -11.26
CA GLY A 246 -28.02 5.51 -10.93
C GLY A 246 -28.53 4.17 -10.38
N ALA A 247 -27.65 3.18 -10.13
CA ALA A 247 -27.99 1.88 -9.54
C ALA A 247 -27.95 1.91 -8.01
N ALA A 248 -28.32 0.79 -7.39
CA ALA A 248 -28.23 0.60 -5.93
C ALA A 248 -26.79 0.74 -5.40
N LEU A 249 -25.79 0.37 -6.22
CA LEU A 249 -24.38 0.55 -5.96
C LEU A 249 -23.75 1.42 -7.05
N ASP A 250 -22.73 2.21 -6.70
CA ASP A 250 -21.95 3.00 -7.63
C ASP A 250 -20.77 2.22 -8.20
N LYS A 251 -20.22 1.30 -7.42
CA LYS A 251 -19.06 0.50 -7.78
C LYS A 251 -19.13 -0.87 -7.11
N VAL A 252 -18.81 -1.89 -7.88
CA VAL A 252 -18.54 -3.24 -7.40
C VAL A 252 -17.15 -3.65 -7.86
N GLU A 253 -16.34 -4.23 -6.96
CA GLU A 253 -14.96 -4.56 -7.22
C GLU A 253 -14.59 -5.96 -6.68
N PHE A 254 -14.13 -6.87 -7.56
CA PHE A 254 -13.61 -8.19 -7.22
C PHE A 254 -12.14 -8.29 -7.59
N SER A 255 -11.31 -8.85 -6.71
CA SER A 255 -9.97 -9.30 -7.08
C SER A 255 -9.60 -10.60 -6.39
N ALA A 256 -8.79 -11.40 -7.06
CA ALA A 256 -8.21 -12.61 -6.53
C ALA A 256 -6.74 -12.67 -6.92
N TYR A 257 -5.89 -12.97 -5.96
CA TYR A 257 -4.44 -13.04 -6.11
C TYR A 257 -3.93 -14.38 -5.61
N GLN A 258 -2.99 -14.95 -6.34
CA GLN A 258 -2.08 -15.98 -5.85
C GLN A 258 -0.83 -15.29 -5.33
N LEU A 259 -0.44 -15.62 -4.10
CA LEU A 259 0.71 -15.08 -3.39
C LEU A 259 1.83 -16.10 -3.36
N PHE A 260 3.08 -15.60 -3.42
CA PHE A 260 4.29 -16.39 -3.25
C PHE A 260 5.29 -15.64 -2.39
N TYR A 261 6.03 -16.38 -1.59
CA TYR A 261 7.16 -15.91 -0.80
C TYR A 261 8.35 -16.84 -1.06
N GLU A 262 9.55 -16.27 -1.13
CA GLU A 262 10.80 -17.02 -1.25
C GLU A 262 11.95 -16.29 -0.54
N ASP A 263 12.65 -17.01 0.32
CA ASP A 263 13.90 -16.57 0.94
C ASP A 263 15.07 -17.03 0.07
N LEU A 264 15.72 -16.10 -0.61
CA LEU A 264 16.93 -16.32 -1.43
C LEU A 264 18.23 -16.03 -0.67
N SER A 265 18.17 -15.85 0.66
CA SER A 265 19.35 -15.60 1.49
C SER A 265 20.36 -16.73 1.38
N PRO A 266 21.67 -16.45 1.38
CA PRO A 266 22.71 -17.50 1.41
C PRO A 266 22.59 -18.39 2.66
N THR A 267 22.36 -17.77 3.82
CA THR A 267 22.09 -18.46 5.09
C THR A 267 20.63 -18.26 5.45
N LYS A 268 19.88 -19.36 5.56
CA LYS A 268 18.47 -19.32 5.92
C LYS A 268 18.34 -19.05 7.42
N SER A 269 17.82 -17.88 7.77
CA SER A 269 17.58 -17.47 9.16
C SER A 269 16.09 -17.39 9.51
N ASP A 270 15.22 -17.37 8.51
CA ASP A 270 13.77 -17.34 8.72
C ASP A 270 13.22 -18.71 9.04
N SER A 271 12.07 -18.75 9.71
CA SER A 271 11.36 -19.99 10.04
C SER A 271 10.90 -20.77 8.80
N PHE A 272 10.71 -20.06 7.69
CA PHE A 272 10.24 -20.62 6.41
C PHE A 272 11.12 -20.12 5.27
N ILE A 273 11.40 -21.03 4.32
CA ILE A 273 12.22 -20.74 3.14
C ILE A 273 11.35 -20.28 1.97
N ASP A 274 10.18 -20.83 1.84
CA ASP A 274 9.17 -20.52 0.83
C ASP A 274 7.77 -20.56 1.44
N GLY A 275 6.83 -19.96 0.72
CA GLY A 275 5.43 -19.95 1.13
C GLY A 275 4.53 -19.46 0.01
N ASN A 276 3.25 -19.75 0.15
CA ASN A 276 2.25 -19.35 -0.83
C ASN A 276 0.92 -19.01 -0.18
N GLY A 277 -0.01 -18.48 -0.97
CA GLY A 277 -1.35 -18.18 -0.46
C GLY A 277 -2.27 -17.62 -1.51
N THR A 278 -3.52 -17.48 -1.11
CA THR A 278 -4.58 -16.87 -1.92
C THR A 278 -5.19 -15.70 -1.15
N TYR A 279 -5.38 -14.59 -1.82
CA TYR A 279 -6.03 -13.39 -1.28
C TYR A 279 -7.17 -12.97 -2.19
N VAL A 280 -8.39 -13.02 -1.68
CA VAL A 280 -9.62 -12.71 -2.43
C VAL A 280 -10.33 -11.55 -1.79
N ASN A 281 -10.84 -10.62 -2.59
CA ASN A 281 -11.50 -9.42 -2.12
C ASN A 281 -12.75 -9.13 -2.93
N LEU A 282 -13.77 -8.57 -2.26
CA LEU A 282 -14.98 -8.04 -2.86
C LEU A 282 -15.31 -6.69 -2.20
N LEU A 283 -15.29 -5.60 -2.95
CA LEU A 283 -15.68 -4.26 -2.53
C LEU A 283 -17.02 -3.88 -3.14
N LEU A 284 -17.94 -3.43 -2.31
CA LEU A 284 -19.22 -2.83 -2.66
C LEU A 284 -19.20 -1.38 -2.18
N GLN A 285 -19.49 -0.42 -3.07
CA GLN A 285 -19.44 1.00 -2.73
C GLN A 285 -20.71 1.73 -3.16
N LYS A 286 -21.19 2.59 -2.27
CA LYS A 286 -22.30 3.52 -2.52
C LYS A 286 -21.98 4.88 -1.89
N ASN A 287 -21.93 5.95 -2.71
CA ASN A 287 -21.54 7.29 -2.27
C ASN A 287 -20.22 7.28 -1.48
N HIS A 288 -20.26 7.68 -0.22
CA HIS A 288 -19.11 7.74 0.67
C HIS A 288 -18.83 6.42 1.41
N PHE A 289 -19.76 5.46 1.35
CA PHE A 289 -19.69 4.21 2.08
C PHE A 289 -19.19 3.06 1.21
N GLY A 290 -18.35 2.23 1.78
CA GLY A 290 -17.92 0.97 1.20
C GLY A 290 -17.99 -0.17 2.19
N VAL A 291 -18.29 -1.37 1.68
CA VAL A 291 -18.17 -2.62 2.40
C VAL A 291 -17.22 -3.51 1.63
N MET A 292 -16.18 -4.00 2.29
CA MET A 292 -15.20 -4.87 1.67
C MET A 292 -15.12 -6.19 2.43
N LEU A 293 -15.29 -7.29 1.70
CA LEU A 293 -15.09 -8.64 2.19
C LEU A 293 -13.75 -9.15 1.68
N ASN A 294 -12.94 -9.70 2.56
CA ASN A 294 -11.65 -10.28 2.21
C ASN A 294 -11.57 -11.71 2.75
N TYR A 295 -10.87 -12.55 2.02
CA TYR A 295 -10.48 -13.89 2.46
C TYR A 295 -9.00 -14.09 2.16
N LEU A 296 -8.26 -14.52 3.16
CA LEU A 296 -6.85 -14.87 3.06
C LEU A 296 -6.66 -16.31 3.52
N GLU A 297 -5.92 -17.08 2.73
CA GLU A 297 -5.43 -18.38 3.12
C GLU A 297 -3.97 -18.49 2.67
N THR A 298 -3.06 -18.73 3.62
CA THR A 298 -1.62 -18.81 3.32
C THR A 298 -1.00 -20.00 4.04
N PHE A 299 0.08 -20.49 3.44
CA PHE A 299 0.95 -21.51 3.99
C PHE A 299 2.39 -21.01 3.99
N GLN A 300 3.02 -20.92 5.17
CA GLN A 300 4.40 -20.50 5.39
C GLN A 300 4.73 -19.14 4.74
N PHE A 301 3.72 -18.26 4.62
CA PHE A 301 3.84 -16.98 3.92
C PHE A 301 4.46 -15.92 4.83
N MET A 302 5.49 -15.27 4.32
CA MET A 302 6.14 -14.13 4.96
C MET A 302 6.25 -12.96 3.99
N SER A 303 6.25 -11.74 4.51
CA SER A 303 6.43 -10.54 3.71
C SER A 303 7.05 -9.43 4.59
N PRO A 304 8.28 -8.99 4.31
CA PRO A 304 8.95 -7.94 5.09
C PRO A 304 8.20 -6.62 5.16
N MET A 305 7.39 -6.33 4.13
CA MET A 305 6.62 -5.09 3.99
C MET A 305 5.12 -5.28 4.17
N GLY A 306 4.63 -6.52 4.17
CA GLY A 306 3.21 -6.86 4.22
C GLY A 306 2.57 -6.59 5.59
N GLU A 307 1.24 -6.69 5.66
CA GLU A 307 0.47 -6.57 6.91
C GLU A 307 0.92 -7.66 7.90
N PRO A 308 1.39 -7.29 9.09
CA PRO A 308 1.93 -8.24 10.07
C PRO A 308 0.95 -9.35 10.45
N LEU A 309 -0.32 -9.02 10.61
CA LEU A 309 -1.38 -9.97 10.96
C LEU A 309 -1.49 -11.14 9.97
N TYR A 310 -1.09 -10.97 8.69
CA TYR A 310 -1.23 -11.97 7.63
C TYR A 310 -0.05 -12.93 7.53
N LEU A 311 1.03 -12.67 8.27
CA LEU A 311 2.26 -13.43 8.19
C LEU A 311 2.14 -14.76 8.94
N SER A 312 2.96 -15.72 8.53
CA SER A 312 3.10 -17.01 9.22
C SER A 312 4.14 -16.98 10.36
N ASN A 313 4.88 -15.89 10.52
CA ASN A 313 5.88 -15.72 11.57
C ASN A 313 5.77 -14.32 12.18
N ASN A 314 6.04 -14.25 13.50
CA ASN A 314 6.14 -12.99 14.22
C ASN A 314 7.33 -12.16 13.72
N ARG A 315 7.09 -10.89 13.41
CA ARG A 315 8.15 -9.94 12.96
C ARG A 315 9.25 -9.71 14.00
N SER A 316 8.91 -9.80 15.28
CA SER A 316 9.87 -9.60 16.37
C SER A 316 10.86 -10.76 16.53
N GLY A 317 10.67 -11.87 15.81
CA GLY A 317 11.58 -13.03 15.89
C GLY A 317 11.52 -13.80 17.20
N ASN A 318 10.40 -13.71 17.93
CA ASN A 318 10.22 -14.40 19.23
C ASN A 318 10.08 -15.93 19.11
N GLY A 319 10.16 -16.46 17.89
CA GLY A 319 9.96 -17.90 17.62
C GLY A 319 8.49 -18.31 17.47
N ASP A 320 7.56 -17.38 17.63
CA ASP A 320 6.14 -17.64 17.38
C ASP A 320 5.89 -17.75 15.87
N TYR A 321 5.24 -18.83 15.45
CA TYR A 321 4.89 -19.04 14.05
C TYR A 321 3.63 -19.92 13.91
N LEU A 322 2.90 -19.67 12.81
CA LEU A 322 1.76 -20.46 12.38
C LEU A 322 1.94 -20.78 10.89
N GLN A 323 2.17 -22.03 10.55
CA GLN A 323 2.38 -22.43 9.14
C GLN A 323 1.18 -22.09 8.26
N TYR A 324 -0.02 -22.33 8.76
CA TYR A 324 -1.26 -22.01 8.07
C TYR A 324 -1.91 -20.78 8.68
N ARG A 325 -2.26 -19.83 7.80
CA ARG A 325 -3.09 -18.68 8.17
C ARG A 325 -4.37 -18.73 7.34
N LYS A 326 -5.49 -18.57 8.00
CA LYS A 326 -6.79 -18.55 7.35
C LYS A 326 -7.68 -17.53 8.01
N MET A 327 -8.08 -16.51 7.27
CA MET A 327 -8.82 -15.36 7.79
C MET A 327 -9.96 -14.95 6.89
N ALA A 328 -11.06 -14.54 7.49
CA ALA A 328 -12.13 -13.77 6.83
C ALA A 328 -12.20 -12.38 7.44
N MET A 329 -12.37 -11.36 6.59
CA MET A 329 -12.38 -9.97 7.02
C MET A 329 -13.60 -9.24 6.47
N LEU A 330 -14.21 -8.43 7.33
CA LEU A 330 -15.25 -7.47 6.97
C LEU A 330 -14.73 -6.07 7.26
N ARG A 331 -14.67 -5.22 6.23
CA ARG A 331 -14.29 -3.81 6.37
C ARG A 331 -15.43 -2.89 6.04
N LEU A 332 -15.65 -1.94 6.92
CA LEU A 332 -16.54 -0.82 6.71
C LEU A 332 -15.67 0.40 6.38
N LEU A 333 -15.95 1.04 5.27
CA LEU A 333 -15.17 2.14 4.71
C LEU A 333 -16.05 3.37 4.59
N TYR A 334 -15.50 4.53 4.96
CA TYR A 334 -16.13 5.82 4.77
C TYR A 334 -15.11 6.82 4.24
N ASN A 335 -15.38 7.38 3.07
CA ASN A 335 -14.50 8.34 2.41
C ASN A 335 -15.32 9.59 2.07
N LEU A 336 -14.94 10.73 2.62
CA LEU A 336 -15.64 12.01 2.43
C LEU A 336 -14.66 13.10 2.05
N GLU A 337 -14.92 13.83 0.97
CA GLU A 337 -14.28 15.10 0.69
C GLU A 337 -15.03 16.20 1.44
N LEU A 338 -14.45 16.66 2.57
CA LEU A 338 -15.01 17.73 3.41
C LEU A 338 -14.94 19.09 2.70
N ALA A 339 -13.87 19.30 1.96
CA ALA A 339 -13.63 20.46 1.12
C ALA A 339 -12.65 20.05 0.03
N LYS A 340 -12.46 20.88 -1.00
CA LYS A 340 -11.50 20.58 -2.07
C LYS A 340 -10.12 20.27 -1.48
N ASN A 341 -9.58 19.08 -1.78
CA ASN A 341 -8.31 18.56 -1.27
C ASN A 341 -8.25 18.34 0.27
N CYS A 342 -9.41 18.25 0.93
CA CYS A 342 -9.52 17.91 2.33
C CYS A 342 -10.42 16.67 2.49
N TYR A 343 -9.84 15.55 2.90
CA TYR A 343 -10.50 14.24 2.90
C TYR A 343 -10.52 13.66 4.30
N LEU A 344 -11.69 13.19 4.71
CA LEU A 344 -11.88 12.35 5.89
C LEU A 344 -12.04 10.90 5.42
N VAL A 345 -11.17 10.03 5.93
CA VAL A 345 -11.20 8.58 5.66
C VAL A 345 -11.36 7.87 6.99
N ALA A 346 -12.41 7.07 7.14
CA ALA A 346 -12.60 6.23 8.31
C ALA A 346 -12.74 4.77 7.87
N ARG A 347 -12.18 3.87 8.64
CA ARG A 347 -12.17 2.43 8.39
C ARG A 347 -12.39 1.67 9.68
N MET A 348 -13.15 0.60 9.59
CA MET A 348 -13.26 -0.41 10.63
C MET A 348 -13.04 -1.78 9.97
N THR A 349 -12.02 -2.48 10.41
CA THR A 349 -11.67 -3.82 9.93
C THR A 349 -11.97 -4.82 11.04
N ASN A 350 -12.77 -5.81 10.73
CA ASN A 350 -13.08 -6.94 11.62
C ASN A 350 -12.47 -8.18 10.97
N VAL A 351 -11.68 -8.92 11.70
CA VAL A 351 -10.96 -10.11 11.23
C VAL A 351 -11.31 -11.28 12.12
N TYR A 352 -11.77 -12.36 11.53
CA TYR A 352 -11.86 -13.64 12.21
C TYR A 352 -10.74 -14.54 11.70
N ASP A 353 -9.84 -14.92 12.61
CA ASP A 353 -8.73 -15.82 12.35
C ASP A 353 -9.13 -17.25 12.69
N PHE A 354 -9.36 -18.07 11.65
CA PHE A 354 -9.70 -19.48 11.83
C PHE A 354 -8.51 -20.32 12.31
N SER A 355 -7.28 -19.83 12.17
CA SER A 355 -6.09 -20.59 12.55
C SER A 355 -5.90 -20.60 14.07
N GLU A 356 -6.30 -19.52 14.74
CA GLU A 356 -6.21 -19.38 16.19
C GLU A 356 -7.58 -19.35 16.87
N ASN A 357 -8.68 -19.29 16.08
CA ASN A 357 -10.06 -19.12 16.56
C ASN A 357 -10.24 -17.82 17.34
N GLU A 358 -9.61 -16.73 16.84
CA GLU A 358 -9.57 -15.41 17.48
C GLU A 358 -10.26 -14.35 16.63
N TYR A 359 -10.86 -13.38 17.32
CA TYR A 359 -11.44 -12.19 16.72
C TYR A 359 -10.51 -11.00 16.94
N ASN A 360 -10.15 -10.33 15.86
CA ASN A 360 -9.28 -9.17 15.83
C ASN A 360 -9.98 -8.00 15.16
N ASN A 361 -9.66 -6.78 15.55
CA ASN A 361 -10.24 -5.59 14.91
C ASN A 361 -9.22 -4.45 14.80
N ALA A 362 -9.49 -3.53 13.86
CA ALA A 362 -8.78 -2.28 13.73
C ALA A 362 -9.76 -1.15 13.42
N ILE A 363 -9.55 0.01 14.04
CA ILE A 363 -10.27 1.25 13.77
C ILE A 363 -9.26 2.30 13.32
N GLU A 364 -9.55 2.95 12.19
CA GLU A 364 -8.65 3.91 11.57
C GLU A 364 -9.41 5.17 11.15
N ILE A 365 -8.85 6.33 11.47
CA ILE A 365 -9.36 7.64 11.04
C ILE A 365 -8.18 8.45 10.51
N TYR A 366 -8.33 8.97 9.30
CA TYR A 366 -7.36 9.83 8.64
C TYR A 366 -8.02 11.13 8.20
N LEU A 367 -7.38 12.26 8.50
CA LEU A 367 -7.70 13.56 7.93
C LEU A 367 -6.53 13.99 7.04
N LYS A 368 -6.75 13.96 5.74
CA LYS A 368 -5.76 14.31 4.71
C LYS A 368 -6.05 15.69 4.17
N ILE A 369 -5.07 16.59 4.21
CA ILE A 369 -5.19 17.97 3.72
C ILE A 369 -4.05 18.23 2.73
N ASN A 370 -4.39 18.65 1.50
CA ASN A 370 -3.41 18.98 0.47
C ASN A 370 -3.58 20.43 0.05
N ILE A 371 -2.51 21.22 0.13
CA ILE A 371 -2.50 22.62 -0.24
C ILE A 371 -1.48 22.83 -1.36
N GLY A 372 -1.83 23.64 -2.35
CA GLY A 372 -0.92 24.03 -3.43
C GLY A 372 -1.33 25.37 -4.02
N ASN A 373 -0.44 26.01 -4.77
CA ASN A 373 -0.66 27.34 -5.32
C ASN A 373 -1.31 27.34 -6.71
N LYS A 374 -1.89 26.23 -7.17
CA LYS A 374 -2.73 26.24 -8.37
C LYS A 374 -4.05 26.95 -8.07
N PRO A 375 -4.51 27.89 -8.91
CA PRO A 375 -5.80 28.55 -8.73
C PRO A 375 -6.92 27.51 -8.47
N GLY A 376 -7.72 27.76 -7.42
CA GLY A 376 -8.78 26.85 -6.97
C GLY A 376 -8.35 25.67 -6.12
N ASN A 377 -7.05 25.52 -5.79
CA ASN A 377 -6.55 24.50 -4.86
C ASN A 377 -6.23 25.07 -3.45
N LEU A 378 -6.35 26.37 -3.27
CA LEU A 378 -6.37 26.97 -1.94
C LEU A 378 -7.70 26.60 -1.29
N ILE A 379 -7.65 26.05 -0.08
CA ILE A 379 -8.86 25.81 0.71
C ILE A 379 -9.52 27.15 0.94
N SER A 380 -10.65 27.40 0.31
CA SER A 380 -11.49 28.54 0.65
C SER A 380 -12.17 28.25 1.97
N LEU A 381 -11.51 28.57 3.07
CA LEU A 381 -12.07 28.48 4.42
C LEU A 381 -13.15 29.53 4.70
N TYR A 382 -13.40 30.43 3.75
CA TYR A 382 -14.35 31.52 3.93
C TYR A 382 -15.05 31.85 2.61
N GLN A 383 -16.30 31.45 2.45
CA GLN A 383 -17.27 32.20 1.66
C GLN A 383 -18.12 32.99 2.66
N PRO A 384 -17.96 34.30 2.79
CA PRO A 384 -18.95 35.10 3.49
C PRO A 384 -20.27 35.01 2.72
N LYS A 385 -21.35 34.73 3.45
CA LYS A 385 -22.71 34.80 2.94
C LYS A 385 -23.05 36.22 2.55
#